data_2c280f150dfd882f0ff28011435bdc43
#
_entry.id   2c280f150dfd882f0ff28011435bdc43
#
_cell.length_a   1.000
_cell.length_b   1.000
_cell.length_c   1.000
_cell.angle_alpha   90.00
_cell.angle_beta   90.00
_cell.angle_gamma   90.00
#
_symmetry.space_group_name_H-M   'P 1'
#
loop_
_entity.id
_entity.type
_entity.pdbx_description
1 polymer ?
#
loop_
_entity_poly.entity_id
_entity_poly.type
_entity_poly.pdbx_seq_one_letter_code
_entity_poly.pdbx_strand_id
1 'polypeptide(L)' 'ADKGEMHLEAARRLNVPFSECMVIEDSVAAITLAKRNGAGQIVAVGEKADGSDLIQLGATHYIHDFTEFDYAWLEN' A
#
# COMPACT_ATOMS: atom_id res chain seq x y z
N ALA A 1 11.47 10.65 10.53
CA ALA A 1 11.09 9.26 10.21
C ALA A 1 10.70 9.15 8.74
N ASP A 2 11.05 8.07 8.07
CA ASP A 2 10.61 7.85 6.69
C ASP A 2 9.20 7.25 6.68
N LYS A 3 8.62 7.14 5.48
CA LYS A 3 7.25 6.62 5.36
C LYS A 3 7.14 5.16 5.82
N GLY A 4 8.20 4.37 5.63
CA GLY A 4 8.19 3.00 6.10
C GLY A 4 8.06 2.91 7.61
N GLU A 5 8.77 3.78 8.34
CA GLU A 5 8.66 3.83 9.79
C GLU A 5 7.28 4.31 10.21
N MET A 6 6.69 5.24 9.47
CA MET A 6 5.34 5.74 9.77
C MET A 6 4.30 4.64 9.59
N HIS A 7 4.42 3.84 8.54
CA HIS A 7 3.53 2.71 8.33
C HIS A 7 3.60 1.70 9.48
N LEU A 8 4.82 1.36 9.89
CA LEU A 8 5.02 0.40 10.97
C LEU A 8 4.50 0.94 12.29
N GLU A 9 4.71 2.23 12.54
CA GLU A 9 4.23 2.85 13.76
C GLU A 9 2.70 2.86 13.81
N ALA A 10 2.05 3.15 12.68
CA ALA A 10 0.59 3.12 12.60
C ALA A 10 0.05 1.73 12.92
N ALA A 11 0.64 0.69 12.34
CA ALA A 11 0.23 -0.69 12.60
C ALA A 11 0.42 -1.05 14.07
N ARG A 12 1.55 -0.63 14.66
CA ARG A 12 1.82 -0.90 16.06
C ARG A 12 0.76 -0.26 16.97
N ARG A 13 0.38 0.98 16.67
CA ARG A 13 -0.64 1.68 17.47
C ARG A 13 -2.01 1.06 17.32
N LEU A 14 -2.31 0.48 16.16
CA LEU A 14 -3.56 -0.23 15.93
C LEU A 14 -3.52 -1.64 16.52
N ASN A 15 -2.36 -2.08 16.96
CA ASN A 15 -2.14 -3.42 17.49
C ASN A 15 -2.49 -4.50 16.46
N VAL A 16 -2.08 -4.26 15.20
CA VAL A 16 -2.33 -5.17 14.09
C VAL A 16 -0.99 -5.49 13.42
N PRO A 17 -0.69 -6.76 13.14
CA PRO A 17 0.53 -7.10 12.40
C PRO A 17 0.52 -6.40 11.04
N PHE A 18 1.68 -5.89 10.62
CA PHE A 18 1.76 -5.17 9.36
C PHE A 18 1.39 -6.08 8.17
N SER A 19 1.63 -7.38 8.29
CA SER A 19 1.25 -8.35 7.28
C SER A 19 -0.26 -8.47 7.08
N GLU A 20 -1.06 -7.88 7.98
CA GLU A 20 -2.52 -7.85 7.87
C GLU A 20 -3.03 -6.45 7.53
N CYS A 21 -2.14 -5.49 7.28
CA CYS A 21 -2.53 -4.13 6.99
C CYS A 21 -2.58 -3.89 5.49
N MET A 22 -3.46 -2.97 5.09
CA MET A 22 -3.50 -2.44 3.74
C MET A 22 -2.88 -1.05 3.76
N VAL A 23 -1.92 -0.80 2.87
CA VAL A 23 -1.29 0.51 2.71
C VAL A 23 -1.78 1.09 1.39
N ILE A 24 -2.18 2.36 1.42
CA ILE A 24 -2.63 3.06 0.21
C ILE A 24 -1.66 4.21 -0.01
N GLU A 25 -0.95 4.19 -1.14
CA GLU A 25 0.11 5.16 -1.39
C GLU A 25 0.19 5.55 -2.86
N ASP A 26 0.71 6.76 -3.08
CA ASP A 26 0.86 7.29 -4.42
C ASP A 26 2.32 7.48 -4.84
N SER A 27 3.28 7.15 -4.01
CA SER A 27 4.69 7.36 -4.33
C SER A 27 5.43 6.04 -4.45
N VAL A 28 6.37 6.00 -5.40
CA VAL A 28 7.22 4.84 -5.62
C VAL A 28 7.99 4.49 -4.34
N ALA A 29 8.53 5.51 -3.67
CA ALA A 29 9.32 5.27 -2.45
C ALA A 29 8.48 4.62 -1.35
N ALA A 30 7.26 5.11 -1.13
CA ALA A 30 6.40 4.56 -0.09
C ALA A 30 5.93 3.15 -0.41
N ILE A 31 5.62 2.89 -1.69
CA ILE A 31 5.21 1.55 -2.12
C ILE A 31 6.35 0.56 -1.90
N THR A 32 7.57 0.95 -2.28
CA THR A 32 8.74 0.11 -2.12
C THR A 32 9.00 -0.20 -0.64
N LEU A 33 8.86 0.80 0.23
CA LEU A 33 9.06 0.61 1.66
C LEU A 33 7.96 -0.27 2.27
N ALA A 34 6.72 -0.10 1.84
CA ALA A 34 5.62 -0.94 2.31
C ALA A 34 5.86 -2.41 1.93
N LYS A 35 6.34 -2.64 0.69
CA LYS A 35 6.67 -3.99 0.26
C LYS A 35 7.82 -4.58 1.07
N ARG A 36 8.87 -3.80 1.27
CA ARG A 36 10.02 -4.26 2.04
C ARG A 36 9.63 -4.62 3.48
N ASN A 37 8.73 -3.85 4.07
CA ASN A 37 8.30 -4.07 5.44
C ASN A 37 7.21 -5.13 5.59
N GLY A 38 6.71 -5.66 4.48
CA GLY A 38 5.81 -6.80 4.53
C GLY A 38 4.34 -6.47 4.70
N ALA A 39 3.89 -5.34 4.15
CA ALA A 39 2.45 -5.01 4.17
C ALA A 39 1.64 -6.13 3.54
N GLY A 40 0.46 -6.38 4.09
CA GLY A 40 -0.42 -7.42 3.57
C GLY A 40 -0.98 -7.09 2.21
N GLN A 41 -1.40 -5.84 2.02
CA GLN A 41 -1.86 -5.34 0.73
C GLN A 41 -1.31 -3.94 0.51
N ILE A 42 -1.02 -3.61 -0.73
CA ILE A 42 -0.51 -2.29 -1.10
C ILE A 42 -1.32 -1.82 -2.29
N VAL A 43 -2.12 -0.77 -2.08
CA VAL A 43 -2.92 -0.17 -3.14
C VAL A 43 -2.21 1.07 -3.64
N ALA A 44 -1.74 1.02 -4.87
CA ALA A 44 -1.09 2.17 -5.50
C ALA A 44 -2.16 3.03 -6.18
N VAL A 45 -2.07 4.33 -5.98
CA VAL A 45 -3.02 5.29 -6.55
C VAL A 45 -2.25 6.27 -7.42
N GLY A 46 -2.71 6.52 -8.63
CA GLY A 46 -2.04 7.51 -9.46
C GLY A 46 -2.71 7.74 -10.79
N GLU A 47 -2.72 8.99 -11.21
CA GLU A 47 -3.37 9.39 -12.45
C GLU A 47 -2.59 9.00 -13.69
N LYS A 48 -1.27 9.01 -13.59
CA LYS A 48 -0.40 8.79 -14.73
C LYS A 48 0.50 7.60 -14.53
N ALA A 49 0.40 6.96 -13.40
CA ALA A 49 1.29 5.86 -13.12
C ALA A 49 1.07 4.77 -14.14
N ASP A 50 2.14 4.25 -14.64
CA ASP A 50 2.08 3.03 -15.37
C ASP A 50 1.79 1.94 -14.34
N GLY A 51 0.55 1.49 -14.30
CA GLY A 51 0.13 0.53 -13.28
C GLY A 51 0.99 -0.71 -13.25
N SER A 52 1.50 -1.15 -14.40
CA SER A 52 2.35 -2.33 -14.44
C SER A 52 3.68 -2.09 -13.70
N ASP A 53 4.24 -0.89 -13.78
CA ASP A 53 5.47 -0.58 -13.06
C ASP A 53 5.25 -0.60 -11.55
N LEU A 54 4.13 -0.05 -11.09
CA LEU A 54 3.82 -0.03 -9.67
C LEU A 54 3.55 -1.42 -9.12
N ILE A 55 2.90 -2.27 -9.89
CA ILE A 55 2.71 -3.67 -9.53
C ILE A 55 4.06 -4.38 -9.42
N GLN A 56 4.99 -4.13 -10.35
CA GLN A 56 6.32 -4.72 -10.30
C GLN A 56 7.09 -4.28 -9.07
N LEU A 57 6.84 -3.07 -8.57
CA LEU A 57 7.50 -2.58 -7.36
C LEU A 57 6.93 -3.21 -6.09
N GLY A 58 5.80 -3.90 -6.19
CA GLY A 58 5.23 -4.60 -5.06
C GLY A 58 3.79 -4.25 -4.71
N ALA A 59 3.16 -3.33 -5.45
CA ALA A 59 1.75 -3.05 -5.21
C ALA A 59 0.93 -4.29 -5.55
N THR A 60 -0.05 -4.58 -4.71
CA THR A 60 -0.96 -5.70 -4.96
C THR A 60 -2.14 -5.28 -5.82
N HIS A 61 -2.46 -3.98 -5.80
CA HIS A 61 -3.55 -3.42 -6.59
C HIS A 61 -3.15 -2.04 -7.09
N TYR A 62 -3.70 -1.63 -8.21
CA TYR A 62 -3.51 -0.29 -8.74
C TYR A 62 -4.86 0.32 -9.08
N ILE A 63 -5.09 1.55 -8.63
CA ILE A 63 -6.30 2.28 -8.96
C ILE A 63 -5.92 3.67 -9.46
N HIS A 64 -6.70 4.20 -10.39
CA HIS A 64 -6.51 5.53 -10.90
C HIS A 64 -6.97 6.57 -9.88
N ASP A 65 -8.12 6.31 -9.26
CA ASP A 65 -8.64 7.10 -8.15
C ASP A 65 -9.53 6.20 -7.28
N PHE A 66 -10.06 6.76 -6.19
CA PHE A 66 -10.80 5.96 -5.23
C PHE A 66 -12.14 5.45 -5.72
N THR A 67 -12.64 5.92 -6.86
CA THR A 67 -13.86 5.35 -7.42
C THR A 67 -13.65 3.91 -7.89
N GLU A 68 -12.39 3.51 -8.11
CA GLU A 68 -12.05 2.15 -8.53
C GLU A 68 -11.74 1.22 -7.34
N PHE A 69 -11.81 1.74 -6.12
CA PHE A 69 -11.47 0.93 -4.95
C PHE A 69 -12.54 -0.14 -4.73
N ASP A 70 -12.10 -1.37 -4.56
CA ASP A 70 -13.00 -2.48 -4.30
C ASP A 70 -13.01 -2.79 -2.81
N TYR A 71 -14.14 -2.55 -2.15
CA TYR A 71 -14.25 -2.77 -0.71
C TYR A 71 -14.09 -4.23 -0.32
N ALA A 72 -14.23 -5.16 -1.28
CA ALA A 72 -13.98 -6.58 -1.00
C ALA A 72 -12.53 -6.83 -0.58
N TRP A 73 -11.60 -5.97 -0.95
CA TRP A 73 -10.20 -6.12 -0.52
C TRP A 73 -10.05 -6.02 0.99
N LEU A 74 -10.99 -5.37 1.68
CA LEU A 74 -10.95 -5.22 3.13
C LEU A 74 -11.46 -6.45 3.86
N GLU A 75 -12.07 -7.38 3.18
CA GLU A 75 -12.73 -8.54 3.80
C GLU A 75 -11.87 -9.80 3.84
N ASN A 76 -10.65 -9.68 3.49
CA ASN A 76 -9.74 -10.83 3.43
C ASN A 76 -9.56 -11.54 4.75
#